data_59a6f42de6c9bd58edfa47489b83ad4d
#
_entry.id   59a6f42de6c9bd58edfa47489b83ad4d
#
_cell.length_a   1.000
_cell.length_b   1.000
_cell.length_c   1.000
_cell.angle_alpha   90.00
_cell.angle_beta   90.00
_cell.angle_gamma   90.00
#
_symmetry.space_group_name_H-M   'P 1'
#
loop_
_entity.id
_entity.type
_entity.pdbx_description
1 polymer ?
#
loop_
_entity_poly.entity_id
_entity_poly.type
_entity_poly.pdbx_seq_one_letter_code
_entity_poly.pdbx_strand_id
1 'polypeptide(L)'
;MGGTRVGLVAMIVLSLAAGFGEAQEIGQPGHGLALAQRLCSQCHAVGKEQTQSPNENSPPFQVIASVPGMTSIALSAALNTSHRAMPNIMLEADEQADIIAYVLSLK
;
A
#
# COMPACT_ATOMS: atom_id res chain seq x y z
N MET A 1 -51.09 39.77 -37.85
CA MET A 1 -51.41 38.54 -37.09
C MET A 1 -50.12 37.77 -36.90
N GLY A 2 -49.49 38.02 -35.78
CA GLY A 2 -48.18 37.47 -35.48
C GLY A 2 -48.28 36.17 -34.73
N GLY A 3 -47.80 35.09 -35.30
CA GLY A 3 -47.61 33.83 -34.60
C GLY A 3 -46.25 33.79 -33.91
N THR A 4 -46.26 33.92 -32.59
CA THR A 4 -45.06 33.85 -31.77
C THR A 4 -44.72 32.36 -31.61
N ARG A 5 -43.66 31.94 -32.29
CA ARG A 5 -43.07 30.61 -32.10
C ARG A 5 -42.17 30.65 -30.89
N VAL A 6 -42.65 30.09 -29.79
CA VAL A 6 -41.86 29.84 -28.59
C VAL A 6 -40.95 28.63 -28.90
N GLY A 7 -39.68 28.90 -29.10
CA GLY A 7 -38.66 27.86 -29.26
C GLY A 7 -38.37 27.21 -27.90
N LEU A 8 -38.69 25.96 -27.79
CA LEU A 8 -38.34 25.13 -26.64
C LEU A 8 -36.84 24.83 -26.69
N VAL A 9 -36.05 25.54 -25.90
CA VAL A 9 -34.64 25.22 -25.70
C VAL A 9 -34.53 24.05 -24.76
N ALA A 10 -34.33 22.86 -25.30
CA ALA A 10 -34.03 21.67 -24.50
C ALA A 10 -32.61 21.81 -23.93
N MET A 11 -32.52 22.13 -22.65
CA MET A 11 -31.26 22.05 -21.90
C MET A 11 -30.93 20.57 -21.69
N ILE A 12 -29.95 20.08 -22.45
CA ILE A 12 -29.33 18.78 -22.17
C ILE A 12 -28.39 18.97 -21.00
N VAL A 13 -28.82 18.56 -19.81
CA VAL A 13 -27.95 18.49 -18.65
C VAL A 13 -27.08 17.24 -18.84
N LEU A 14 -25.83 17.47 -19.27
CA LEU A 14 -24.82 16.43 -19.37
C LEU A 14 -24.33 16.13 -17.94
N SER A 15 -24.90 15.11 -17.32
CA SER A 15 -24.44 14.60 -16.03
C SER A 15 -23.07 13.98 -16.22
N LEU A 16 -22.01 14.71 -15.89
CA LEU A 16 -20.68 14.12 -15.68
C LEU A 16 -20.77 13.23 -14.42
N ALA A 17 -20.95 11.95 -14.62
CA ALA A 17 -20.67 10.98 -13.60
C ALA A 17 -19.15 11.01 -13.36
N ALA A 18 -18.72 11.82 -12.39
CA ALA A 18 -17.37 11.73 -11.85
C ALA A 18 -17.26 10.35 -11.21
N GLY A 19 -16.66 9.39 -11.91
CA GLY A 19 -16.27 8.14 -11.32
C GLY A 19 -15.27 8.48 -10.22
N PHE A 20 -15.68 8.33 -8.97
CA PHE A 20 -14.77 8.28 -7.85
C PHE A 20 -13.97 6.99 -8.02
N GLY A 21 -12.81 7.08 -8.68
CA GLY A 21 -11.81 6.03 -8.59
C GLY A 21 -11.48 5.92 -7.10
N GLU A 22 -11.71 4.74 -6.52
CA GLU A 22 -11.22 4.44 -5.19
C GLU A 22 -9.71 4.66 -5.24
N ALA A 23 -9.26 5.76 -4.61
CA ALA A 23 -7.86 5.95 -4.35
C ALA A 23 -7.44 4.79 -3.45
N GLN A 24 -6.53 3.93 -3.92
CA GLN A 24 -5.90 2.94 -3.06
C GLN A 24 -5.35 3.70 -1.86
N GLU A 25 -5.75 3.33 -0.66
CA GLU A 25 -5.22 3.94 0.55
C GLU A 25 -3.70 3.79 0.52
N ILE A 26 -3.04 4.93 0.43
CA ILE A 26 -1.59 4.98 0.57
C ILE A 26 -1.32 4.71 2.05
N GLY A 27 -0.64 3.59 2.35
CA GLY A 27 -0.29 3.24 3.71
C GLY A 27 0.56 4.31 4.39
N GLN A 28 0.53 4.33 5.71
CA GLN A 28 1.25 5.29 6.55
C GLN A 28 2.55 4.66 7.06
N PRO A 29 3.74 5.14 6.60
CA PRO A 29 5.03 4.55 7.00
C PRO A 29 5.27 4.53 8.50
N GLY A 30 4.83 5.55 9.24
CA GLY A 30 4.97 5.60 10.69
C GLY A 30 4.19 4.51 11.42
N HIS A 31 2.96 4.23 10.98
CA HIS A 31 2.17 3.12 11.49
C HIS A 31 2.81 1.78 11.09
N GLY A 32 3.31 1.69 9.86
CA GLY A 32 4.01 0.52 9.36
C GLY A 32 5.25 0.17 10.17
N LEU A 33 6.03 1.16 10.58
CA LEU A 33 7.17 0.96 11.49
C LEU A 33 6.71 0.40 12.84
N ALA A 34 5.68 0.99 13.45
CA ALA A 34 5.15 0.53 14.73
C ALA A 34 4.63 -0.91 14.66
N LEU A 35 3.94 -1.27 13.58
CA LEU A 35 3.49 -2.63 13.31
C LEU A 35 4.67 -3.60 13.12
N ALA A 36 5.65 -3.21 12.32
CA ALA A 36 6.84 -4.02 12.08
C ALA A 36 7.64 -4.29 13.36
N GLN A 37 7.76 -3.30 14.24
CA GLN A 37 8.40 -3.46 15.54
C GLN A 37 7.71 -4.49 16.42
N ARG A 38 6.39 -4.58 16.36
CA ARG A 38 5.62 -5.54 17.16
C ARG A 38 5.58 -6.93 16.54
N LEU A 39 5.46 -7.03 15.23
CA LEU A 39 5.12 -8.27 14.54
C LEU A 39 6.30 -8.91 13.80
N CYS A 40 7.29 -8.14 13.41
CA CYS A 40 8.37 -8.59 12.52
C CYS A 40 9.75 -8.58 13.18
N SER A 41 9.94 -7.79 14.24
CA SER A 41 11.25 -7.53 14.82
C SER A 41 11.87 -8.70 15.57
N GLN A 42 11.12 -9.75 15.87
CA GLN A 42 11.70 -10.98 16.45
C GLN A 42 12.63 -11.69 15.47
N CYS A 43 12.38 -11.56 14.18
CA CYS A 43 13.14 -12.23 13.13
C CYS A 43 13.88 -11.24 12.24
N HIS A 44 13.26 -10.14 11.85
CA HIS A 44 13.82 -9.17 10.93
C HIS A 44 14.41 -7.96 11.65
N ALA A 45 15.52 -7.43 11.14
CA ALA A 45 15.94 -6.07 11.42
C ALA A 45 14.98 -5.12 10.70
N VAL A 46 14.10 -4.45 11.45
CA VAL A 46 13.04 -3.61 10.88
C VAL A 46 13.44 -2.13 10.79
N GLY A 47 14.41 -1.70 11.57
CA GLY A 47 14.85 -0.31 11.60
C GLY A 47 15.70 0.08 10.40
N LYS A 48 15.65 1.36 10.05
CA LYS A 48 16.56 1.94 9.08
C LYS A 48 18.00 1.79 9.61
N GLU A 49 18.92 1.42 8.73
CA GLU A 49 20.33 1.21 9.06
C GLU A 49 20.65 0.00 9.96
N GLN A 50 19.65 -0.77 10.35
CA GLN A 50 19.89 -2.06 10.97
C GLN A 50 20.32 -3.08 9.91
N THR A 51 21.53 -3.56 10.01
CA THR A 51 22.15 -4.45 9.01
C THR A 51 22.08 -5.92 9.38
N GLN A 52 21.77 -6.23 10.63
CA GLN A 52 21.72 -7.60 11.11
C GLN A 52 20.35 -7.89 11.74
N SER A 53 19.69 -8.90 11.19
CA SER A 53 18.45 -9.43 11.75
C SER A 53 18.73 -10.36 12.92
N PRO A 54 17.85 -10.43 13.93
CA PRO A 54 17.94 -11.42 15.00
C PRO A 54 17.98 -12.85 14.49
N ASN A 55 17.22 -13.15 13.43
CA ASN A 55 17.32 -14.40 12.70
C ASN A 55 18.12 -14.17 11.41
N GLU A 56 19.26 -14.83 11.28
CA GLU A 56 20.16 -14.68 10.12
C GLU A 56 19.51 -15.06 8.78
N ASN A 57 18.46 -15.89 8.80
CA ASN A 57 17.72 -16.27 7.60
C ASN A 57 16.60 -15.29 7.22
N SER A 58 16.37 -14.28 8.05
CA SER A 58 15.37 -13.24 7.82
C SER A 58 16.07 -11.96 7.35
N PRO A 59 15.90 -11.55 6.09
CA PRO A 59 16.62 -10.39 5.59
C PRO A 59 16.18 -9.11 6.30
N PRO A 60 17.10 -8.17 6.56
CA PRO A 60 16.74 -6.85 7.03
C PRO A 60 15.77 -6.15 6.08
N PHE A 61 14.86 -5.36 6.60
CA PHE A 61 13.89 -4.61 5.79
C PHE A 61 14.58 -3.65 4.82
N GLN A 62 15.71 -3.07 5.22
CA GLN A 62 16.53 -2.24 4.32
C GLN A 62 17.02 -3.03 3.10
N VAL A 63 17.41 -4.28 3.28
CA VAL A 63 17.84 -5.17 2.18
C VAL A 63 16.66 -5.51 1.28
N ILE A 64 15.52 -5.84 1.85
CA ILE A 64 14.28 -6.10 1.08
C ILE A 64 13.91 -4.90 0.23
N ALA A 65 13.91 -3.70 0.82
CA ALA A 65 13.59 -2.46 0.13
C ALA A 65 14.54 -2.18 -1.05
N SER A 66 15.80 -2.59 -0.91
CA SER A 66 16.87 -2.32 -1.87
C SER A 66 16.92 -3.32 -3.03
N VAL A 67 16.09 -4.36 -3.01
CA VAL A 67 16.01 -5.31 -4.14
C VAL A 67 15.59 -4.54 -5.40
N PRO A 68 16.33 -4.66 -6.51
CA PRO A 68 15.96 -4.00 -7.76
C PRO A 68 14.55 -4.38 -8.20
N GLY A 69 13.73 -3.38 -8.53
CA GLY A 69 12.34 -3.60 -8.95
C GLY A 69 11.36 -3.89 -7.81
N MET A 70 11.75 -3.71 -6.54
CA MET A 70 10.83 -3.89 -5.43
C MET A 70 9.66 -2.92 -5.51
N THR A 71 8.46 -3.45 -5.43
CA THR A 71 7.19 -2.73 -5.56
C THR A 71 6.21 -3.11 -4.45
N SER A 72 5.16 -2.31 -4.29
CA SER A 72 4.06 -2.64 -3.37
C SER A 72 3.40 -3.98 -3.71
N ILE A 73 3.26 -4.30 -4.99
CA ILE A 73 2.68 -5.57 -5.43
C ILE A 73 3.56 -6.75 -5.02
N ALA A 74 4.88 -6.62 -5.21
CA ALA A 74 5.82 -7.66 -4.82
C ALA A 74 5.81 -7.89 -3.30
N LEU A 75 5.77 -6.83 -2.51
CA LEU A 75 5.68 -6.92 -1.05
C LEU A 75 4.35 -7.50 -0.60
N SER A 76 3.24 -7.11 -1.23
CA SER A 76 1.93 -7.69 -0.95
C SER A 76 1.92 -9.21 -1.23
N ALA A 77 2.48 -9.63 -2.34
CA ALA A 77 2.61 -11.05 -2.66
C ALA A 77 3.45 -11.79 -1.60
N ALA A 78 4.56 -11.22 -1.17
CA ALA A 78 5.42 -11.80 -0.14
C ALA A 78 4.72 -11.93 1.21
N LEU A 79 3.94 -10.93 1.61
CA LEU A 79 3.18 -10.94 2.87
C LEU A 79 2.01 -11.93 2.86
N ASN A 80 1.45 -12.22 1.69
CA ASN A 80 0.32 -13.14 1.54
C ASN A 80 0.73 -14.57 1.13
N THR A 81 2.02 -14.82 0.96
CA THR A 81 2.54 -16.13 0.55
C THR A 81 3.43 -16.69 1.65
N SER A 82 3.15 -17.92 2.08
CA SER A 82 4.03 -18.63 3.00
C SER A 82 5.40 -18.80 2.36
N HIS A 83 6.43 -18.36 3.05
CA HIS A 83 7.81 -18.58 2.66
C HIS A 83 8.64 -18.97 3.89
N ARG A 84 9.75 -19.62 3.63
CA ARG A 84 10.66 -20.22 4.59
C ARG A 84 10.55 -19.70 6.02
N ALA A 85 10.07 -20.54 6.94
CA ALA A 85 10.06 -20.29 8.38
C ALA A 85 9.39 -18.98 8.81
N MET A 86 8.86 -18.19 7.91
CA MET A 86 8.05 -17.03 8.23
C MET A 86 6.65 -17.49 8.59
N PRO A 87 6.17 -17.21 9.83
CA PRO A 87 4.81 -17.53 10.20
C PRO A 87 3.80 -16.79 9.32
N ASN A 88 2.66 -17.43 9.09
CA ASN A 88 1.57 -16.80 8.36
C ASN A 88 0.91 -15.73 9.25
N ILE A 89 1.37 -14.50 9.13
CA ILE A 89 0.84 -13.37 9.89
C ILE A 89 -0.39 -12.83 9.16
N MET A 90 -1.52 -12.85 9.84
CA MET A 90 -2.76 -12.28 9.33
C MET A 90 -2.75 -10.77 9.59
N LEU A 91 -2.68 -10.00 8.53
CA LEU A 91 -2.74 -8.54 8.55
C LEU A 91 -4.04 -8.08 7.91
N GLU A 92 -4.68 -7.07 8.52
CA GLU A 92 -5.75 -6.35 7.85
C GLU A 92 -5.19 -5.56 6.65
N ALA A 93 -6.05 -5.19 5.71
CA ALA A 93 -5.60 -4.57 4.46
C ALA A 93 -4.87 -3.24 4.68
N ASP A 94 -5.31 -2.43 5.61
CA ASP A 94 -4.68 -1.17 6.01
C ASP A 94 -3.33 -1.40 6.72
N GLU A 95 -3.25 -2.38 7.61
CA GLU A 95 -2.01 -2.78 8.27
C GLU A 95 -0.95 -3.25 7.25
N GLN A 96 -1.38 -4.04 6.28
CA GLN A 96 -0.51 -4.48 5.20
C GLN A 96 -0.02 -3.28 4.36
N ALA A 97 -0.92 -2.36 4.01
CA ALA A 97 -0.58 -1.15 3.28
C ALA A 97 0.44 -0.28 4.06
N ASP A 98 0.27 -0.15 5.37
CA ASP A 98 1.18 0.61 6.24
C ASP A 98 2.58 -0.02 6.29
N ILE A 99 2.68 -1.34 6.46
CA ILE A 99 3.97 -2.05 6.45
C ILE A 99 4.65 -1.91 5.09
N ILE A 100 3.92 -2.07 4.00
CA ILE A 100 4.46 -1.90 2.64
C ILE A 100 4.99 -0.49 2.44
N ALA A 101 4.22 0.53 2.84
CA ALA A 101 4.65 1.92 2.75
C ALA A 101 5.93 2.17 3.56
N TYR A 102 6.02 1.58 4.75
CA TYR A 102 7.22 1.69 5.58
C TYR A 102 8.43 1.04 4.89
N VAL A 103 8.32 -0.21 4.44
CA VAL A 103 9.44 -0.90 3.76
C VAL A 103 9.90 -0.11 2.54
N LEU A 104 8.98 0.37 1.70
CA LEU A 104 9.34 1.16 0.53
C LEU A 104 9.98 2.50 0.87
N SER A 105 9.72 3.05 2.05
CA SER A 105 10.36 4.29 2.52
C SER A 105 11.85 4.11 2.88
N LEU A 106 12.31 2.86 2.97
CA LEU A 106 13.70 2.53 3.29
C LEU A 106 14.62 2.48 2.06
N LYS A 107 14.08 2.71 0.87
CA LYS A 107 14.88 2.75 -0.38
C LYS A 107 15.93 3.83 -0.37
#